data_9928f1e769ec20e8be00102e6e4dda7d
#
_entry.id   9928f1e769ec20e8be00102e6e4dda7d
#
_cell.length_a   1.000
_cell.length_b   1.000
_cell.length_c   1.000
_cell.angle_alpha   90.00
_cell.angle_beta   90.00
_cell.angle_gamma   90.00
#
_symmetry.space_group_name_H-M   'P 1'
#
loop_
_entity.id
_entity.type
_entity.pdbx_description
1 polymer ?
#
loop_
_entity_poly.entity_id
_entity_poly.type
_entity_poly.pdbx_seq_one_letter_code
_entity_poly.pdbx_strand_id
1 'polypeptide(L)'
;MRYKIKNVIVESVKYILDPVVKGKKDFVPCDFRRNKILAGFAHGITGIVYAIAKAVKSINDLQKPEILQILNKLLKEENSLFDSEKMFWIDNRGEERKEALTTWCSGAMGILLGREEINKLNIGIVADKIKETREIVLNNAYILDYGNSLCHGCIGNLMLLKHLSSYDKKLLGIIEKMVKHLEKDYLKYGMQTGYKYNNPSLSFFLGIPGEIYGLIYLYYDENLPMILL
;
A
#
# COMPACT_ATOMS: atom_id res chain seq x y z
N MET A 1 1.14 26.97 15.59
CA MET A 1 0.53 25.97 14.69
C MET A 1 1.23 24.62 14.74
N ARG A 2 2.55 24.53 14.47
CA ARG A 2 3.32 23.25 14.45
C ARG A 2 3.17 22.42 15.74
N TYR A 3 3.24 23.05 16.92
CA TYR A 3 3.10 22.35 18.21
C TYR A 3 1.72 21.69 18.38
N LYS A 4 0.65 22.38 18.00
CA LYS A 4 -0.72 21.80 18.07
C LYS A 4 -0.88 20.61 17.14
N ILE A 5 -0.32 20.68 15.92
CA ILE A 5 -0.34 19.57 14.96
C ILE A 5 0.47 18.37 15.49
N LYS A 6 1.66 18.62 16.09
CA LYS A 6 2.45 17.56 16.73
C LYS A 6 1.63 16.79 17.78
N ASN A 7 0.94 17.52 18.65
CA ASN A 7 0.10 16.88 19.67
C ASN A 7 -1.03 16.02 19.07
N VAL A 8 -1.67 16.51 17.99
CA VAL A 8 -2.69 15.73 17.28
C VAL A 8 -2.10 14.43 16.75
N ILE A 9 -0.92 14.46 16.14
CA ILE A 9 -0.24 13.26 15.64
C ILE A 9 0.06 12.29 16.79
N VAL A 10 0.63 12.78 17.89
CA VAL A 10 0.96 11.96 19.07
C VAL A 10 -0.29 11.27 19.64
N GLU A 11 -1.36 12.01 19.81
CA GLU A 11 -2.63 11.45 20.34
C GLU A 11 -3.28 10.48 19.34
N SER A 12 -3.20 10.74 18.03
CA SER A 12 -3.67 9.81 17.01
C SER A 12 -2.92 8.48 17.05
N VAL A 13 -1.58 8.52 17.16
CA VAL A 13 -0.77 7.30 17.29
C VAL A 13 -1.14 6.52 18.55
N LYS A 14 -1.27 7.19 19.70
CA LYS A 14 -1.70 6.56 20.94
C LYS A 14 -3.08 5.90 20.79
N TYR A 15 -4.05 6.60 20.21
CA TYR A 15 -5.39 6.09 19.98
C TYR A 15 -5.40 4.82 19.12
N ILE A 16 -4.64 4.81 18.01
CA ILE A 16 -4.54 3.67 17.12
C ILE A 16 -3.92 2.46 17.83
N LEU A 17 -2.89 2.68 18.66
CA LEU A 17 -2.19 1.60 19.35
C LEU A 17 -2.84 1.18 20.67
N ASP A 18 -3.79 1.95 21.21
CA ASP A 18 -4.44 1.70 22.52
C ASP A 18 -4.99 0.26 22.70
N PRO A 19 -5.66 -0.34 21.70
CA PRO A 19 -6.14 -1.72 21.83
C PRO A 19 -5.03 -2.75 22.05
N VAL A 20 -3.87 -2.53 21.44
CA VAL A 20 -2.71 -3.43 21.57
C VAL A 20 -1.95 -3.14 22.87
N VAL A 21 -1.74 -1.87 23.21
CA VAL A 21 -1.07 -1.44 24.45
C VAL A 21 -1.81 -1.96 25.69
N LYS A 22 -3.13 -1.90 25.67
CA LYS A 22 -3.97 -2.38 26.78
C LYS A 22 -4.17 -3.90 26.80
N GLY A 23 -3.54 -4.64 25.91
CA GLY A 23 -3.71 -6.10 25.83
C GLY A 23 -5.13 -6.55 25.46
N LYS A 24 -5.95 -5.65 24.94
CA LYS A 24 -7.34 -5.97 24.52
C LYS A 24 -7.36 -6.74 23.19
N LYS A 25 -6.34 -6.53 22.37
CA LYS A 25 -6.18 -7.17 21.06
C LYS A 25 -4.69 -7.38 20.77
N ASP A 26 -4.40 -8.39 19.97
CA ASP A 26 -3.05 -8.65 19.47
C ASP A 26 -2.69 -7.81 18.26
N PHE A 27 -3.66 -7.18 17.62
CA PHE A 27 -3.52 -6.39 16.40
C PHE A 27 -4.42 -5.14 16.42
N VAL A 28 -4.11 -4.20 15.52
CA VAL A 28 -5.01 -3.09 15.20
C VAL A 28 -6.03 -3.58 14.16
N PRO A 29 -7.35 -3.54 14.45
CA PRO A 29 -8.34 -3.99 13.47
C PRO A 29 -8.38 -3.05 12.27
N CYS A 30 -8.13 -3.60 11.09
CA CYS A 30 -8.24 -2.87 9.83
C CYS A 30 -9.69 -2.85 9.31
N ASP A 31 -10.48 -3.86 9.68
CA ASP A 31 -11.93 -3.90 9.48
C ASP A 31 -12.64 -3.91 10.84
N PHE A 32 -13.09 -2.74 11.28
CA PHE A 32 -13.74 -2.58 12.58
C PHE A 32 -15.05 -3.37 12.71
N ARG A 33 -15.75 -3.63 11.61
CA ARG A 33 -17.03 -4.37 11.63
C ARG A 33 -16.78 -5.87 11.88
N ARG A 34 -15.72 -6.41 11.31
CA ARG A 34 -15.41 -7.84 11.36
C ARG A 34 -14.29 -8.20 12.32
N ASN A 35 -13.67 -7.20 12.95
CA ASN A 35 -12.52 -7.38 13.85
C ASN A 35 -11.39 -8.21 13.23
N LYS A 36 -11.06 -7.94 11.96
CA LYS A 36 -10.07 -8.68 11.19
C LYS A 36 -8.81 -7.86 10.97
N ILE A 37 -7.69 -8.59 10.93
CA ILE A 37 -6.43 -8.09 10.38
C ILE A 37 -6.50 -8.19 8.85
N LEU A 38 -5.98 -7.18 8.16
CA LEU A 38 -5.85 -7.18 6.70
C LEU A 38 -4.42 -6.87 6.31
N ALA A 39 -3.96 -7.49 5.25
CA ALA A 39 -2.72 -7.12 4.58
C ALA A 39 -2.97 -6.03 3.54
N GLY A 40 -1.98 -5.15 3.35
CA GLY A 40 -2.08 -4.09 2.35
C GLY A 40 -1.63 -2.72 2.86
N PHE A 41 -1.65 -1.73 1.96
CA PHE A 41 -1.25 -0.37 2.31
C PHE A 41 -2.44 0.48 2.76
N ALA A 42 -3.43 0.73 1.89
CA ALA A 42 -4.56 1.59 2.25
C ALA A 42 -5.54 0.94 3.25
N HIS A 43 -5.67 -0.38 3.22
CA HIS A 43 -6.62 -1.12 4.05
C HIS A 43 -5.96 -2.08 5.05
N GLY A 44 -4.62 -2.12 5.13
CA GLY A 44 -3.90 -3.13 5.90
C GLY A 44 -2.90 -2.60 6.90
N ILE A 45 -2.26 -3.54 7.59
CA ILE A 45 -1.27 -3.26 8.65
C ILE A 45 -0.04 -2.53 8.09
N THR A 46 0.44 -2.90 6.92
CA THR A 46 1.64 -2.25 6.34
C THR A 46 1.48 -0.73 6.28
N GLY A 47 0.33 -0.20 5.84
CA GLY A 47 0.12 1.25 5.77
C GLY A 47 0.01 1.91 7.15
N ILE A 48 -0.63 1.24 8.12
CA ILE A 48 -0.70 1.73 9.51
C ILE A 48 0.72 1.82 10.10
N VAL A 49 1.51 0.76 9.94
CA VAL A 49 2.90 0.74 10.45
C VAL A 49 3.75 1.79 9.76
N TYR A 50 3.62 1.94 8.44
CA TYR A 50 4.35 2.98 7.70
C TYR A 50 4.03 4.39 8.21
N ALA A 51 2.76 4.73 8.35
CA ALA A 51 2.33 6.05 8.83
C ALA A 51 2.87 6.35 10.24
N ILE A 52 2.77 5.37 11.16
CA ILE A 52 3.28 5.52 12.53
C ILE A 52 4.82 5.57 12.53
N ALA A 53 5.50 4.75 11.73
CA ALA A 53 6.95 4.76 11.61
C ALA A 53 7.48 6.13 11.11
N LYS A 54 6.79 6.77 10.14
CA LYS A 54 7.09 8.15 9.70
C LYS A 54 6.93 9.15 10.83
N ALA A 55 5.87 9.02 11.64
CA ALA A 55 5.66 9.85 12.82
C ALA A 55 6.76 9.65 13.88
N VAL A 56 7.13 8.40 14.18
CA VAL A 56 8.23 8.05 15.10
C VAL A 56 9.55 8.65 14.63
N LYS A 57 9.87 8.54 13.34
CA LYS A 57 11.10 9.13 12.76
C LYS A 57 11.15 10.64 12.95
N SER A 58 9.99 11.32 12.93
CA SER A 58 9.90 12.79 12.92
C SER A 58 9.61 13.41 14.27
N ILE A 59 9.13 12.65 15.27
CA ILE A 59 8.63 13.15 16.55
C ILE A 59 9.29 12.40 17.70
N ASN A 60 10.20 13.06 18.42
CA ASN A 60 10.95 12.44 19.53
C ASN A 60 10.06 11.83 20.63
N ASP A 61 8.91 12.44 20.91
CA ASP A 61 7.96 11.95 21.93
C ASP A 61 7.40 10.54 21.60
N LEU A 62 7.50 10.13 20.34
CA LEU A 62 7.10 8.82 19.83
C LEU A 62 8.27 7.82 19.71
N GLN A 63 9.50 8.26 19.91
CA GLN A 63 10.71 7.41 19.83
C GLN A 63 10.86 6.55 21.09
N LYS A 64 9.89 5.66 21.32
CA LYS A 64 9.82 4.80 22.48
C LYS A 64 10.01 3.33 22.08
N PRO A 65 10.86 2.57 22.80
CA PRO A 65 11.06 1.14 22.51
C PRO A 65 9.76 0.33 22.44
N GLU A 66 8.79 0.66 23.28
CA GLU A 66 7.49 -0.02 23.35
C GLU A 66 6.70 0.17 22.04
N ILE A 67 6.74 1.38 21.46
CA ILE A 67 6.09 1.65 20.16
C ILE A 67 6.76 0.82 19.07
N LEU A 68 8.10 0.78 19.01
CA LEU A 68 8.83 0.00 18.02
C LEU A 68 8.54 -1.51 18.15
N GLN A 69 8.45 -2.02 19.38
CA GLN A 69 8.06 -3.42 19.63
C GLN A 69 6.66 -3.73 19.11
N ILE A 70 5.70 -2.83 19.34
CA ILE A 70 4.33 -2.99 18.84
C ILE A 70 4.32 -2.97 17.31
N LEU A 71 5.02 -2.06 16.66
CA LEU A 71 5.08 -1.98 15.19
C LEU A 71 5.70 -3.24 14.58
N ASN A 72 6.76 -3.77 15.16
CA ASN A 72 7.35 -5.06 14.77
C ASN A 72 6.36 -6.22 14.98
N LYS A 73 5.60 -6.24 16.11
CA LYS A 73 4.56 -7.23 16.35
C LYS A 73 3.48 -7.16 15.28
N LEU A 74 2.98 -5.97 14.94
CA LEU A 74 1.95 -5.79 13.93
C LEU A 74 2.37 -6.33 12.55
N LEU A 75 3.62 -6.10 12.14
CA LEU A 75 4.13 -6.67 10.88
C LEU A 75 4.20 -8.20 10.93
N LYS A 76 4.55 -8.79 12.07
CA LYS A 76 4.54 -10.25 12.24
C LYS A 76 3.12 -10.82 12.18
N GLU A 77 2.14 -10.13 12.76
CA GLU A 77 0.74 -10.53 12.68
C GLU A 77 0.24 -10.46 11.22
N GLU A 78 0.61 -9.42 10.46
CA GLU A 78 0.30 -9.35 9.03
C GLU A 78 0.90 -10.51 8.25
N ASN A 79 2.10 -10.99 8.63
CA ASN A 79 2.74 -12.15 7.99
C ASN A 79 1.91 -13.44 8.09
N SER A 80 1.01 -13.56 9.07
CA SER A 80 0.08 -14.69 9.15
C SER A 80 -0.89 -14.77 7.96
N LEU A 81 -0.99 -13.68 7.19
CA LEU A 81 -1.75 -13.61 5.95
C LEU A 81 -0.92 -13.93 4.70
N PHE A 82 0.33 -14.35 4.86
CA PHE A 82 1.17 -14.78 3.75
C PHE A 82 1.18 -16.31 3.64
N ASP A 83 0.68 -16.83 2.53
CA ASP A 83 0.77 -18.25 2.18
C ASP A 83 2.13 -18.51 1.50
N SER A 84 3.05 -19.13 2.23
CA SER A 84 4.42 -19.40 1.73
C SER A 84 4.49 -20.60 0.79
N GLU A 85 3.51 -21.50 0.79
CA GLU A 85 3.47 -22.64 -0.14
C GLU A 85 3.02 -22.20 -1.51
N LYS A 86 2.00 -21.34 -1.55
CA LYS A 86 1.40 -20.84 -2.79
C LYS A 86 1.94 -19.49 -3.22
N MET A 87 2.78 -18.86 -2.39
CA MET A 87 3.41 -17.57 -2.68
C MET A 87 2.39 -16.46 -2.99
N PHE A 88 1.43 -16.23 -2.09
CA PHE A 88 0.50 -15.11 -2.18
C PHE A 88 0.12 -14.52 -0.81
N TRP A 89 -0.37 -13.28 -0.82
CA TRP A 89 -1.01 -12.65 0.32
C TRP A 89 -2.51 -12.97 0.32
N ILE A 90 -3.06 -13.28 1.49
CA ILE A 90 -4.46 -13.65 1.66
C ILE A 90 -5.32 -12.39 1.82
N ASP A 91 -6.33 -12.21 0.97
CA ASP A 91 -7.41 -11.26 1.22
C ASP A 91 -8.42 -11.87 2.20
N ASN A 92 -8.45 -11.33 3.40
CA ASN A 92 -9.28 -11.80 4.50
C ASN A 92 -10.57 -10.99 4.69
N ARG A 93 -10.95 -10.14 3.71
CA ARG A 93 -12.15 -9.29 3.79
C ARG A 93 -13.45 -10.06 3.65
N GLY A 94 -13.47 -11.13 2.86
CA GLY A 94 -14.61 -12.00 2.65
C GLY A 94 -14.81 -13.04 3.76
N GLU A 95 -15.79 -13.93 3.57
CA GLU A 95 -15.95 -15.12 4.41
C GLU A 95 -14.90 -16.17 4.06
N GLU A 96 -14.60 -16.34 2.79
CA GLU A 96 -13.55 -17.20 2.28
C GLU A 96 -12.22 -16.42 2.17
N ARG A 97 -11.13 -17.11 2.51
CA ARG A 97 -9.78 -16.61 2.25
C ARG A 97 -9.47 -16.74 0.76
N LYS A 98 -9.13 -15.64 0.12
CA LYS A 98 -8.78 -15.59 -1.30
C LYS A 98 -7.40 -14.98 -1.48
N GLU A 99 -6.77 -15.29 -2.62
CA GLU A 99 -5.56 -14.60 -3.03
C GLU A 99 -5.83 -13.10 -3.18
N ALA A 100 -4.98 -12.29 -2.54
CA ALA A 100 -5.05 -10.85 -2.70
C ALA A 100 -4.46 -10.46 -4.05
N LEU A 101 -5.15 -9.56 -4.73
CA LEU A 101 -4.68 -9.00 -5.98
C LEU A 101 -3.41 -8.19 -5.79
N THR A 102 -2.66 -8.01 -6.88
CA THR A 102 -1.47 -7.15 -6.88
C THR A 102 -1.89 -5.68 -7.02
N THR A 103 -2.49 -5.13 -5.97
CA THR A 103 -2.98 -3.74 -5.93
C THR A 103 -2.29 -2.95 -4.83
N TRP A 104 -2.36 -1.61 -4.92
CA TRP A 104 -1.88 -0.72 -3.87
C TRP A 104 -2.69 -0.86 -2.57
N CYS A 105 -3.99 -0.85 -2.65
CA CYS A 105 -4.84 -0.71 -1.47
C CYS A 105 -4.80 -1.92 -0.53
N SER A 106 -4.86 -3.14 -1.06
CA SER A 106 -4.97 -4.39 -0.27
C SER A 106 -4.15 -5.55 -0.82
N GLY A 107 -3.19 -5.28 -1.69
CA GLY A 107 -2.45 -6.33 -2.38
C GLY A 107 -0.93 -6.22 -2.24
N ALA A 108 -0.24 -7.12 -2.92
CA ALA A 108 1.21 -7.27 -2.86
C ALA A 108 1.97 -5.98 -3.24
N MET A 109 1.44 -5.18 -4.17
CA MET A 109 2.09 -3.94 -4.60
C MET A 109 2.21 -2.93 -3.46
N GLY A 110 1.12 -2.66 -2.74
CA GLY A 110 1.14 -1.75 -1.59
C GLY A 110 1.95 -2.30 -0.41
N ILE A 111 1.91 -3.62 -0.19
CA ILE A 111 2.72 -4.27 0.85
C ILE A 111 4.20 -4.11 0.54
N LEU A 112 4.62 -4.38 -0.70
CA LEU A 112 6.01 -4.22 -1.12
C LEU A 112 6.50 -2.79 -0.91
N LEU A 113 5.75 -1.81 -1.45
CA LEU A 113 6.08 -0.39 -1.30
C LEU A 113 6.24 0.00 0.16
N GLY A 114 5.23 -0.28 0.98
CA GLY A 114 5.22 0.15 2.38
C GLY A 114 6.34 -0.49 3.19
N ARG A 115 6.62 -1.77 2.97
CA ARG A 115 7.69 -2.49 3.68
C ARG A 115 9.08 -2.01 3.28
N GLU A 116 9.32 -1.74 2.01
CA GLU A 116 10.58 -1.15 1.58
C GLU A 116 10.79 0.25 2.17
N GLU A 117 9.75 1.08 2.16
CA GLU A 117 9.82 2.42 2.74
C GLU A 117 10.00 2.39 4.28
N ILE A 118 9.36 1.43 4.99
CA ILE A 118 9.58 1.23 6.43
C ILE A 118 11.06 0.92 6.70
N ASN A 119 11.66 -0.02 5.97
CA ASN A 119 13.07 -0.40 6.16
C ASN A 119 14.04 0.76 5.89
N LYS A 120 13.74 1.63 4.91
CA LYS A 120 14.53 2.85 4.63
C LYS A 120 14.52 3.86 5.77
N LEU A 121 13.52 3.86 6.64
CA LEU A 121 13.49 4.74 7.81
C LEU A 121 14.61 4.45 8.80
N ASN A 122 15.10 3.21 8.86
CA ASN A 122 16.18 2.75 9.72
C ASN A 122 16.00 3.16 11.19
N ILE A 123 14.85 2.82 11.78
CA ILE A 123 14.45 3.19 13.14
C ILE A 123 14.25 1.98 14.07
N GLY A 124 14.81 0.82 13.72
CA GLY A 124 14.66 -0.41 14.52
C GLY A 124 13.36 -1.20 14.23
N ILE A 125 12.65 -0.87 13.15
CA ILE A 125 11.56 -1.69 12.60
C ILE A 125 12.12 -2.47 11.42
N VAL A 126 11.84 -3.78 11.39
CA VAL A 126 12.27 -4.67 10.31
C VAL A 126 11.05 -5.27 9.64
N ALA A 127 10.76 -4.82 8.44
CA ALA A 127 9.75 -5.42 7.58
C ALA A 127 10.41 -6.53 6.75
N ASP A 128 9.97 -7.74 6.93
CA ASP A 128 10.39 -8.95 6.20
C ASP A 128 9.49 -9.24 4.99
N LYS A 129 9.58 -10.43 4.40
CA LYS A 129 8.77 -10.85 3.23
C LYS A 129 8.88 -9.96 1.99
N ILE A 130 9.89 -9.08 1.92
CA ILE A 130 10.09 -8.17 0.78
C ILE A 130 10.45 -8.95 -0.48
N LYS A 131 11.34 -9.94 -0.37
CA LYS A 131 11.79 -10.74 -1.51
C LYS A 131 10.63 -11.52 -2.12
N GLU A 132 9.88 -12.22 -1.30
CA GLU A 132 8.72 -13.01 -1.72
C GLU A 132 7.62 -12.11 -2.31
N THR A 133 7.33 -10.99 -1.66
CA THR A 133 6.33 -10.03 -2.14
C THR A 133 6.75 -9.40 -3.48
N ARG A 134 8.04 -9.13 -3.65
CA ARG A 134 8.58 -8.63 -4.92
C ARG A 134 8.41 -9.65 -6.05
N GLU A 135 8.61 -10.93 -5.77
CA GLU A 135 8.41 -12.00 -6.76
C GLU A 135 6.94 -12.07 -7.21
N ILE A 136 5.99 -11.94 -6.27
CA ILE A 136 4.57 -11.85 -6.60
C ILE A 136 4.31 -10.63 -7.53
N VAL A 137 4.86 -9.48 -7.18
CA VAL A 137 4.71 -8.25 -7.99
C VAL A 137 5.28 -8.41 -9.39
N LEU A 138 6.49 -8.99 -9.51
CA LEU A 138 7.13 -9.23 -10.81
C LEU A 138 6.30 -10.13 -11.73
N ASN A 139 5.61 -11.10 -11.17
CA ASN A 139 4.81 -12.07 -11.93
C ASN A 139 3.38 -11.58 -12.22
N ASN A 140 2.81 -10.72 -11.37
CA ASN A 140 1.39 -10.38 -11.38
C ASN A 140 1.09 -8.87 -11.35
N ALA A 141 2.05 -7.99 -11.70
CA ALA A 141 1.85 -6.53 -11.61
C ALA A 141 0.73 -6.02 -12.55
N TYR A 142 0.44 -6.77 -13.58
CA TYR A 142 -0.54 -6.41 -14.58
C TYR A 142 -1.94 -6.91 -14.19
N ILE A 143 -2.84 -5.98 -13.87
CA ILE A 143 -4.22 -6.30 -13.49
C ILE A 143 -5.14 -5.71 -14.55
N LEU A 144 -5.73 -6.58 -15.37
CA LEU A 144 -6.62 -6.21 -16.47
C LEU A 144 -8.05 -5.89 -16.02
N ASP A 145 -8.53 -6.56 -14.97
CA ASP A 145 -9.96 -6.60 -14.68
C ASP A 145 -10.48 -5.47 -13.78
N TYR A 146 -9.58 -4.57 -13.31
CA TYR A 146 -9.91 -3.54 -12.30
C TYR A 146 -9.76 -2.10 -12.82
N GLY A 147 -9.76 -1.91 -14.14
CA GLY A 147 -9.63 -0.59 -14.76
C GLY A 147 -8.26 0.06 -14.51
N ASN A 148 -8.22 1.38 -14.68
CA ASN A 148 -6.97 2.15 -14.66
C ASN A 148 -6.80 3.03 -13.41
N SER A 149 -7.64 2.85 -12.40
CA SER A 149 -7.64 3.70 -11.20
C SER A 149 -6.31 3.66 -10.42
N LEU A 150 -6.08 4.67 -9.58
CA LEU A 150 -4.92 4.72 -8.67
C LEU A 150 -5.02 3.64 -7.57
N CYS A 151 -6.22 3.39 -7.07
CA CYS A 151 -6.42 2.54 -5.90
C CYS A 151 -6.08 1.06 -6.17
N HIS A 152 -6.61 0.50 -7.26
CA HIS A 152 -6.45 -0.91 -7.57
C HIS A 152 -6.31 -1.21 -9.06
N GLY A 153 -6.07 -0.19 -9.87
CA GLY A 153 -5.92 -0.31 -11.31
C GLY A 153 -4.46 -0.25 -11.79
N CYS A 154 -4.33 -0.32 -13.12
CA CYS A 154 -3.05 -0.37 -13.80
C CYS A 154 -2.18 0.87 -13.55
N ILE A 155 -2.76 2.08 -13.55
CA ILE A 155 -2.00 3.33 -13.39
C ILE A 155 -1.40 3.42 -11.99
N GLY A 156 -2.16 3.06 -10.93
CA GLY A 156 -1.60 3.01 -9.57
C GLY A 156 -0.40 2.07 -9.49
N ASN A 157 -0.52 0.86 -10.04
CA ASN A 157 0.60 -0.08 -10.08
C ASN A 157 1.79 0.45 -10.88
N LEU A 158 1.57 1.11 -12.02
CA LEU A 158 2.64 1.75 -12.80
C LEU A 158 3.38 2.83 -12.02
N MET A 159 2.65 3.71 -11.31
CA MET A 159 3.26 4.73 -10.46
C MET A 159 4.16 4.11 -9.38
N LEU A 160 3.69 3.04 -8.73
CA LEU A 160 4.45 2.33 -7.70
C LEU A 160 5.69 1.64 -8.28
N LEU A 161 5.55 0.97 -9.41
CA LEU A 161 6.69 0.34 -10.11
C LEU A 161 7.73 1.37 -10.53
N LYS A 162 7.31 2.53 -11.05
CA LYS A 162 8.22 3.63 -11.39
C LYS A 162 8.97 4.12 -10.16
N HIS A 163 8.28 4.33 -9.03
CA HIS A 163 8.92 4.71 -7.77
C HIS A 163 9.93 3.66 -7.31
N LEU A 164 9.55 2.38 -7.31
CA LEU A 164 10.42 1.27 -6.92
C LEU A 164 11.58 1.04 -7.91
N SER A 165 11.44 1.37 -9.19
CA SER A 165 12.47 1.21 -10.22
C SER A 165 13.68 2.13 -10.02
N SER A 166 13.54 3.19 -9.24
CA SER A 166 14.65 4.06 -8.85
C SER A 166 15.78 3.29 -8.15
N TYR A 167 15.49 2.14 -7.57
CA TYR A 167 16.45 1.25 -6.91
C TYR A 167 16.42 -0.21 -7.39
N ASP A 168 15.53 -0.56 -8.32
CA ASP A 168 15.50 -1.88 -8.97
C ASP A 168 15.20 -1.81 -10.46
N LYS A 169 16.24 -1.77 -11.26
CA LYS A 169 16.13 -1.68 -12.74
C LYS A 169 15.40 -2.86 -13.40
N LYS A 170 15.25 -4.00 -12.70
CA LYS A 170 14.49 -5.16 -13.25
C LYS A 170 13.02 -4.82 -13.46
N LEU A 171 12.50 -3.84 -12.73
CA LEU A 171 11.12 -3.39 -12.86
C LEU A 171 10.84 -2.63 -14.17
N LEU A 172 11.87 -2.07 -14.82
CA LEU A 172 11.70 -1.29 -16.05
C LEU A 172 11.07 -2.09 -17.19
N GLY A 173 11.46 -3.35 -17.36
CA GLY A 173 10.89 -4.21 -18.40
C GLY A 173 9.38 -4.53 -18.17
N ILE A 174 8.94 -4.54 -16.93
CA ILE A 174 7.51 -4.70 -16.58
C ILE A 174 6.75 -3.41 -16.89
N ILE A 175 7.32 -2.26 -16.50
CA ILE A 175 6.74 -0.94 -16.76
C ILE A 175 6.50 -0.76 -18.26
N GLU A 176 7.50 -1.06 -19.11
CA GLU A 176 7.36 -0.96 -20.57
C GLU A 176 6.24 -1.83 -21.14
N LYS A 177 6.11 -3.07 -20.66
CA LYS A 177 5.02 -3.98 -21.06
C LYS A 177 3.66 -3.43 -20.64
N MET A 178 3.56 -2.94 -19.41
CA MET A 178 2.32 -2.39 -18.87
C MET A 178 1.90 -1.11 -19.60
N VAL A 179 2.83 -0.22 -19.92
CA VAL A 179 2.54 1.01 -20.68
C VAL A 179 2.02 0.67 -22.07
N LYS A 180 2.65 -0.26 -22.81
CA LYS A 180 2.17 -0.70 -24.12
C LYS A 180 0.76 -1.27 -24.08
N HIS A 181 0.42 -1.95 -22.99
CA HIS A 181 -0.91 -2.53 -22.82
C HIS A 181 -1.94 -1.46 -22.47
N LEU A 182 -1.58 -0.57 -21.54
CA LEU A 182 -2.41 0.57 -21.16
C LEU A 182 -2.76 1.43 -22.39
N GLU A 183 -1.80 1.70 -23.27
CA GLU A 183 -2.03 2.42 -24.53
C GLU A 183 -3.09 1.73 -25.42
N LYS A 184 -2.98 0.41 -25.60
CA LYS A 184 -3.96 -0.36 -26.38
C LYS A 184 -5.35 -0.32 -25.76
N ASP A 185 -5.43 -0.41 -24.43
CA ASP A 185 -6.70 -0.37 -23.71
C ASP A 185 -7.35 1.01 -23.82
N TYR A 186 -6.57 2.09 -23.68
CA TYR A 186 -7.08 3.44 -23.89
C TYR A 186 -7.59 3.70 -25.32
N LEU A 187 -6.87 3.21 -26.33
CA LEU A 187 -7.30 3.33 -27.73
C LEU A 187 -8.59 2.57 -28.03
N LYS A 188 -8.82 1.46 -27.32
CA LYS A 188 -9.99 0.59 -27.55
C LYS A 188 -11.19 0.97 -26.69
N TYR A 189 -10.98 1.30 -25.43
CA TYR A 189 -12.05 1.44 -24.44
C TYR A 189 -12.14 2.83 -23.82
N GLY A 190 -11.19 3.71 -24.07
CA GLY A 190 -11.06 5.00 -23.39
C GLY A 190 -10.65 4.86 -21.93
N MET A 191 -10.98 5.88 -21.12
CA MET A 191 -10.71 5.87 -19.68
C MET A 191 -11.56 4.81 -18.96
N GLN A 192 -10.93 4.02 -18.09
CA GLN A 192 -11.58 2.94 -17.35
C GLN A 192 -11.40 3.14 -15.85
N THR A 193 -12.45 3.64 -15.20
CA THR A 193 -12.43 3.90 -13.75
C THR A 193 -12.37 2.62 -12.93
N GLY A 194 -12.04 2.72 -11.63
CA GLY A 194 -12.03 1.61 -10.69
C GLY A 194 -13.43 1.19 -10.20
N TYR A 195 -14.50 1.70 -10.81
CA TYR A 195 -15.86 1.33 -10.47
C TYR A 195 -16.39 0.21 -11.37
N LYS A 196 -17.21 -0.66 -10.78
CA LYS A 196 -17.91 -1.70 -11.53
C LYS A 196 -18.73 -1.06 -12.66
N TYR A 197 -18.70 -1.67 -13.85
CA TYR A 197 -19.34 -1.18 -15.07
C TYR A 197 -18.75 0.12 -15.65
N ASN A 198 -17.50 0.45 -15.29
CA ASN A 198 -16.79 1.61 -15.83
C ASN A 198 -17.59 2.94 -15.77
N ASN A 199 -18.31 3.14 -14.66
CA ASN A 199 -19.07 4.38 -14.48
C ASN A 199 -18.12 5.57 -14.32
N PRO A 200 -18.32 6.67 -15.08
CA PRO A 200 -17.56 7.89 -14.88
C PRO A 200 -17.64 8.36 -13.44
N SER A 201 -16.50 8.73 -12.86
CA SER A 201 -16.43 9.20 -11.48
C SER A 201 -15.42 10.32 -11.34
N LEU A 202 -15.76 11.31 -10.52
CA LEU A 202 -14.85 12.39 -10.11
C LEU A 202 -14.05 12.04 -8.85
N SER A 203 -14.14 10.82 -8.35
CA SER A 203 -13.30 10.34 -7.26
C SER A 203 -11.83 10.35 -7.65
N PHE A 204 -10.98 10.86 -6.76
CA PHE A 204 -9.54 10.94 -7.05
C PHE A 204 -8.89 9.55 -7.12
N PHE A 205 -9.18 8.66 -6.18
CA PHE A 205 -8.54 7.33 -6.15
C PHE A 205 -9.16 6.31 -7.09
N LEU A 206 -10.42 6.46 -7.45
CA LEU A 206 -11.16 5.47 -8.24
C LEU A 206 -11.61 5.99 -9.60
N GLY A 207 -11.46 7.27 -9.88
CA GLY A 207 -12.04 7.93 -11.06
C GLY A 207 -11.04 8.69 -11.91
N ILE A 208 -11.59 9.41 -12.89
CA ILE A 208 -10.87 10.12 -13.94
C ILE A 208 -9.78 11.09 -13.41
N PRO A 209 -10.01 11.92 -12.38
CA PRO A 209 -8.97 12.83 -11.90
C PRO A 209 -7.70 12.11 -11.46
N GLY A 210 -7.82 10.96 -10.82
CA GLY A 210 -6.68 10.16 -10.42
C GLY A 210 -5.95 9.50 -11.59
N GLU A 211 -6.69 9.02 -12.59
CA GLU A 211 -6.09 8.48 -13.82
C GLU A 211 -5.26 9.55 -14.53
N ILE A 212 -5.81 10.77 -14.70
CA ILE A 212 -5.08 11.89 -15.30
C ILE A 212 -3.84 12.24 -14.48
N TYR A 213 -3.97 12.33 -13.15
CA TYR A 213 -2.82 12.59 -12.26
C TYR A 213 -1.71 11.55 -12.44
N GLY A 214 -2.07 10.27 -12.44
CA GLY A 214 -1.12 9.19 -12.61
C GLY A 214 -0.43 9.20 -13.97
N LEU A 215 -1.16 9.49 -15.05
CA LEU A 215 -0.57 9.65 -16.39
C LEU A 215 0.42 10.81 -16.44
N ILE A 216 0.08 11.96 -15.83
CA ILE A 216 0.98 13.10 -15.75
C ILE A 216 2.22 12.74 -14.92
N TYR A 217 2.07 12.05 -13.77
CA TYR A 217 3.17 11.56 -12.96
C TYR A 217 4.09 10.61 -13.75
N LEU A 218 3.53 9.73 -14.55
CA LEU A 218 4.30 8.80 -15.37
C LEU A 218 5.07 9.50 -16.49
N TYR A 219 4.53 10.58 -17.04
CA TYR A 219 5.10 11.33 -18.15
C TYR A 219 6.13 12.38 -17.69
N TYR A 220 5.78 13.21 -16.71
CA TYR A 220 6.65 14.28 -16.19
C TYR A 220 7.35 13.81 -14.91
N ASP A 221 8.55 13.40 -14.97
CA ASP A 221 9.29 12.71 -13.91
C ASP A 221 9.57 13.52 -12.63
N GLU A 222 9.50 14.85 -12.63
CA GLU A 222 10.33 15.60 -11.70
C GLU A 222 9.63 16.37 -10.59
N ASN A 223 8.32 16.61 -10.59
CA ASN A 223 7.73 17.54 -9.63
C ASN A 223 6.38 17.15 -9.02
N LEU A 224 5.84 16.00 -9.33
CA LEU A 224 4.59 15.56 -8.72
C LEU A 224 4.86 14.64 -7.52
N PRO A 225 4.21 14.87 -6.37
CA PRO A 225 4.39 14.00 -5.22
C PRO A 225 3.87 12.59 -5.47
N MET A 226 4.55 11.60 -4.90
CA MET A 226 4.06 10.23 -4.89
C MET A 226 2.94 10.10 -3.85
N ILE A 227 1.70 10.32 -4.31
CA ILE A 227 0.51 10.40 -3.45
C ILE A 227 0.03 9.07 -2.87
N LEU A 228 0.65 7.96 -3.28
CA LEU A 228 0.34 6.62 -2.80
C LEU A 228 1.25 6.19 -1.62
N LEU A 229 2.07 7.14 -1.10
CA LEU A 229 2.94 6.99 0.08
C LEU A 229 2.50 7.84 1.25
#